data_f59d1fa9cdcb269569e6d034ac86df92
#
_entry.id   f59d1fa9cdcb269569e6d034ac86df92
#
_cell.length_a   1.000
_cell.length_b   1.000
_cell.length_c   1.000
_cell.angle_alpha   90.00
_cell.angle_beta   90.00
_cell.angle_gamma   90.00
#
_symmetry.space_group_name_H-M   'P 1'
#
loop_
_entity.id
_entity.type
_entity.pdbx_description
1 polymer ?
#
loop_
_entity_poly.entity_id
_entity_poly.type
_entity_poly.pdbx_seq_one_letter_code
_entity_poly.pdbx_strand_id
1 'polypeptide(L)' 'MNAGQPITLWTVEDVSVYLGVSVQTLYTWRKRRTGPPAGRVGRHLRYDPDVVRAWFTDQSKAA' A
#
# COMPACT_ATOMS: atom_id res chain seq x y z
N MET A 1 20.39 5.82 -5.80
CA MET A 1 20.13 5.28 -6.02
C MET A 1 20.27 4.43 -6.11
N ASN A 2 20.04 4.16 -6.09
CA ASN A 2 20.13 3.28 -6.30
C ASN A 2 20.27 2.85 -7.13
N ALA A 3 20.88 3.28 -7.28
CA ALA A 3 20.88 2.79 -8.41
C ALA A 3 20.65 1.49 -8.35
N GLY A 4 20.79 0.98 -8.04
CA GLY A 4 20.60 -0.13 -8.17
C GLY A 4 19.41 -0.55 -8.43
N GLN A 5 18.70 -0.71 -7.85
CA GLN A 5 17.56 -1.14 -8.06
C GLN A 5 16.62 -0.42 -7.39
N PRO A 6 16.07 0.30 -8.01
CA PRO A 6 15.11 1.17 -7.46
C PRO A 6 13.96 0.42 -6.91
N ILE A 7 13.48 0.88 -5.81
CA ILE A 7 12.23 0.44 -5.28
C ILE A 7 11.19 1.27 -5.95
N THR A 8 10.31 0.63 -6.67
CA THR A 8 9.20 1.32 -7.29
C THR A 8 8.03 1.32 -6.33
N LEU A 9 7.51 2.50 -6.04
CA LEU A 9 6.33 2.60 -5.21
C LEU A 9 5.13 2.04 -5.95
N TRP A 10 4.19 1.50 -5.21
CA TRP A 10 2.98 0.93 -5.78
C TRP A 10 1.87 1.96 -5.86
N THR A 11 1.08 1.86 -6.92
CA THR A 11 -0.15 2.64 -7.04
C THR A 11 -1.24 1.96 -6.23
N VAL A 12 -2.36 2.64 -6.08
CA VAL A 12 -3.52 2.05 -5.40
C VAL A 12 -4.00 0.81 -6.18
N GLU A 13 -3.88 0.82 -7.50
CA GLU A 13 -4.25 -0.33 -8.31
C GLU A 13 -3.35 -1.52 -8.05
N ASP A 14 -2.05 -1.28 -7.90
CA ASP A 14 -1.12 -2.35 -7.57
C ASP A 14 -1.47 -3.00 -6.24
N VAL A 15 -1.77 -2.19 -5.24
CA VAL A 15 -2.12 -2.70 -3.92
C VAL A 15 -3.45 -3.44 -3.96
N SER A 16 -4.38 -2.94 -4.75
CA SER A 16 -5.68 -3.61 -4.95
C SER A 16 -5.47 -5.03 -5.45
N VAL A 17 -4.60 -5.20 -6.44
CA VAL A 17 -4.30 -6.53 -6.99
C VAL A 17 -3.60 -7.39 -5.95
N TYR A 18 -2.60 -6.83 -5.27
CA TYR A 18 -1.82 -7.59 -4.31
C TYR A 18 -2.67 -8.10 -3.16
N LEU A 19 -3.52 -7.25 -2.62
CA LEU A 19 -4.34 -7.62 -1.46
C LEU A 19 -5.66 -8.28 -1.86
N GLY A 20 -6.04 -8.19 -3.11
CA GLY A 20 -7.31 -8.77 -3.55
C GLY A 20 -8.52 -7.99 -3.07
N VAL A 21 -8.40 -6.69 -2.93
CA VAL A 21 -9.52 -5.84 -2.53
C VAL A 21 -9.72 -4.76 -3.56
N SER A 22 -10.89 -4.15 -3.58
CA SER A 22 -11.16 -3.12 -4.58
C SER A 22 -10.43 -1.83 -4.26
N VAL A 23 -10.19 -1.03 -5.29
CA VAL A 23 -9.59 0.30 -5.13
C VAL A 23 -10.47 1.15 -4.19
N GLN A 24 -11.77 1.02 -4.32
CA GLN A 24 -12.71 1.75 -3.46
C GLN A 24 -12.48 1.41 -1.98
N THR A 25 -12.24 0.14 -1.69
CA THR A 25 -11.96 -0.29 -0.33
C THR A 25 -10.71 0.39 0.20
N LEU A 26 -9.67 0.48 -0.63
CA LEU A 26 -8.43 1.12 -0.22
C LEU A 26 -8.63 2.60 0.08
N TYR A 27 -9.41 3.30 -0.74
CA TYR A 27 -9.71 4.70 -0.47
C TYR A 27 -10.51 4.87 0.81
N THR A 28 -11.45 3.98 1.05
CA THR A 28 -12.24 4.01 2.28
C THR A 28 -11.37 3.79 3.50
N TRP A 29 -10.47 2.81 3.41
CA TRP A 29 -9.53 2.56 4.50
C TRP A 29 -8.66 3.77 4.80
N ARG A 30 -8.17 4.42 3.75
CA ARG A 30 -7.33 5.58 3.95
C ARG A 30 -8.09 6.70 4.65
N LYS A 31 -9.35 6.90 4.29
CA LYS A 31 -10.17 7.89 4.94
C LYS A 31 -10.34 7.60 6.41
N ARG A 32 -10.46 6.34 6.77
CA ARG A 32 -10.65 5.90 8.14
C ARG A 32 -9.33 5.70 8.88
N ARG A 33 -8.22 5.97 8.22
CA ARG A 33 -6.90 5.78 8.78
C ARG A 33 -6.64 4.34 9.19
N THR A 34 -7.12 3.42 8.37
CA THR A 34 -6.88 2.02 8.56
C THR A 34 -6.27 1.48 7.27
N GLY A 35 -5.95 0.20 7.21
CA GLY A 35 -5.31 -0.40 6.07
C GLY A 35 -3.82 -0.11 6.03
N PRO A 36 -3.14 -0.48 4.94
CA PRO A 36 -1.70 -0.26 4.85
C PRO A 36 -1.38 1.22 4.76
N PRO A 37 -0.28 1.64 5.39
CA PRO A 37 0.14 3.03 5.31
C PRO A 37 0.42 3.45 3.88
N ALA A 38 0.05 4.68 3.56
CA ALA A 38 0.26 5.23 2.24
C ALA A 38 0.74 6.66 2.35
N GLY A 39 1.43 7.12 1.33
CA GLY A 39 1.89 8.48 1.25
C GLY A 39 1.38 9.14 0.00
N ARG A 40 1.58 10.44 -0.07
CA ARG A 40 1.18 11.20 -1.24
C ARG A 40 2.41 11.76 -1.92
N VAL A 41 2.55 11.49 -3.20
CA VAL A 41 3.63 12.06 -4.00
C VAL A 41 2.95 13.00 -4.98
N GLY A 42 3.09 14.31 -4.73
CA GLY A 42 2.29 15.29 -5.47
C GLY A 42 0.83 15.08 -5.13
N ARG A 43 0.04 14.77 -6.15
CA ARG A 43 -1.38 14.49 -5.93
C ARG A 43 -1.67 12.99 -6.05
N HIS A 44 -0.63 12.17 -6.15
CA HIS A 44 -0.81 10.74 -6.37
C HIS A 44 -0.60 9.97 -5.08
N LEU A 45 -1.49 9.04 -4.81
CA LEU A 45 -1.36 8.17 -3.65
C LEU A 45 -0.38 7.06 -4.00
N ARG A 46 0.56 6.79 -3.11
CA ARG A 46 1.58 5.76 -3.34
C ARG A 46 1.79 4.94 -2.08
N TYR A 47 2.16 3.69 -2.29
CA TYR A 47 2.41 2.74 -1.21
C TYR A 47 3.80 2.16 -1.37
N ASP A 48 4.49 1.96 -0.25
CA ASP A 48 5.78 1.28 -0.25
C ASP A 48 5.49 -0.23 -0.20
N PRO A 49 5.95 -1.01 -1.18
CA PRO A 49 5.65 -2.44 -1.21
C PRO A 49 6.07 -3.18 0.05
N ASP A 50 7.22 -2.84 0.63
CA ASP A 50 7.69 -3.51 1.83
C ASP A 50 6.78 -3.21 3.02
N VAL A 51 6.30 -1.98 3.09
CA VAL A 51 5.39 -1.59 4.16
C VAL A 51 4.05 -2.29 4.01
N VAL A 52 3.56 -2.43 2.79
CA VAL A 52 2.30 -3.14 2.53
C VAL A 52 2.44 -4.60 2.94
N ARG A 53 3.55 -5.24 2.57
CA ARG A 53 3.78 -6.63 2.94
C ARG A 53 3.85 -6.82 4.45
N ALA A 54 4.54 -5.89 5.13
CA ALA A 54 4.65 -5.94 6.57
C ALA A 54 3.29 -5.76 7.24
N TRP A 55 2.49 -4.85 6.70
CA TRP A 55 1.14 -4.64 7.21
C TRP A 55 0.31 -5.92 7.09
N PHE A 56 0.39 -6.59 5.95
CA PHE A 56 -0.34 -7.83 5.75
C PHE A 56 0.13 -8.92 6.74
N THR A 57 1.44 -9.02 6.95
CA THR A 57 1.99 -9.99 7.88
C THR A 57 1.44 -9.75 9.28
N ASP A 58 1.35 -8.49 9.69
CA ASP A 58 0.77 -8.15 10.97
C ASP A 58 -0.69 -8.54 11.08
N GLN A 59 -1.46 -8.34 10.01
CA GLN A 59 -2.87 -8.72 9.99
C GLN A 59 -3.01 -10.23 10.13
N SER A 60 -2.13 -10.98 9.48
CA SER A 60 -2.14 -12.44 9.56
C SER A 60 -1.86 -12.93 10.97
N LYS A 61 -0.96 -12.26 11.67
CA LYS A 61 -0.64 -12.63 13.05
C LYS A 61 -1.78 -12.33 14.01
N ALA A 62 -2.53 -11.29 13.71
CA ALA A 62 -3.63 -10.88 14.56
C ALA A 62 -4.85 -11.79 14.40
N ALA A 63 -4.92 -12.51 13.31
CA ALA A 63 -6.09 -13.32 13.01
C ALA A 63 -6.19 -14.56 13.89
#